data_cbc8c72d11f00682169ed69a81546d46
#
_entry.id   cbc8c72d11f00682169ed69a81546d46
#
_cell.length_a   1.000
_cell.length_b   1.000
_cell.length_c   1.000
_cell.angle_alpha   90.00
_cell.angle_beta   90.00
_cell.angle_gamma   90.00
#
_symmetry.space_group_name_H-M   'P 1'
#
loop_
_entity.id
_entity.type
_entity.pdbx_description
1 polymer ?
#
loop_
_entity_poly.entity_id
_entity_poly.type
_entity_poly.pdbx_seq_one_letter_code
_entity_poly.pdbx_strand_id
1 'polypeptide(L)'
;LESAGEEESALDLSLDGGEVDRALRLLLALAPRVIAQGRYQTLAAWLERFPALSFQRTPQLQYWRGMSRLPFDPADSRADFEGAFHALREQDDDPAGIFQSWAGFVDATLFVANEFAYLDHWIADLETLVERFPDFPDPMTEARVAASMTIALVFHRPDHPRIDQWAERAAVGAAAMAHPN
;
A
#
# COMPACT_ATOMS: atom_id res chain seq x y z
N LEU A 1 -8.40 -19.96 13.00
CA LEU A 1 -9.31 -20.09 11.82
C LEU A 1 -10.76 -19.71 12.15
N GLU A 2 -11.29 -20.11 13.31
CA GLU A 2 -12.67 -19.78 13.71
C GLU A 2 -12.85 -18.27 13.93
N SER A 3 -11.95 -17.61 14.65
CA SER A 3 -12.03 -16.16 14.89
C SER A 3 -11.99 -15.31 13.60
N ALA A 4 -11.26 -15.77 12.60
CA ALA A 4 -11.14 -15.06 11.31
C ALA A 4 -12.49 -15.07 10.53
N GLY A 5 -13.20 -16.18 10.55
CA GLY A 5 -14.54 -16.29 9.94
C GLY A 5 -15.59 -15.46 10.68
N GLU A 6 -15.45 -15.33 12.00
CA GLU A 6 -16.34 -14.49 12.81
C GLU A 6 -16.13 -12.99 12.50
N GLU A 7 -14.89 -12.55 12.32
CA GLU A 7 -14.56 -11.16 11.95
C GLU A 7 -15.06 -10.80 10.54
N GLU A 8 -14.90 -11.70 9.57
CA GLU A 8 -15.44 -11.50 8.22
C GLU A 8 -16.97 -11.42 8.23
N SER A 9 -17.64 -12.31 8.98
CA SER A 9 -19.09 -12.29 9.16
C SER A 9 -19.56 -11.00 9.86
N ALA A 10 -18.80 -10.51 10.84
CA ALA A 10 -19.10 -9.26 11.53
C ALA A 10 -18.95 -8.04 10.59
N LEU A 11 -17.97 -8.07 9.67
CA LEU A 11 -17.81 -7.04 8.64
C LEU A 11 -19.03 -7.05 7.70
N ASP A 12 -19.43 -8.21 7.20
CA ASP A 12 -20.58 -8.34 6.31
C ASP A 12 -21.88 -7.83 6.96
N LEU A 13 -22.13 -8.21 8.20
CA LEU A 13 -23.29 -7.74 8.97
C LEU A 13 -23.26 -6.22 9.19
N SER A 14 -22.07 -5.65 9.45
CA SER A 14 -21.92 -4.20 9.65
C SER A 14 -22.16 -3.43 8.35
N LEU A 15 -21.73 -3.96 7.21
CA LEU A 15 -21.99 -3.38 5.89
C LEU A 15 -23.47 -3.46 5.53
N ASP A 16 -24.14 -4.60 5.80
CA ASP A 16 -25.58 -4.79 5.55
C ASP A 16 -26.43 -3.89 6.46
N GLY A 17 -25.99 -3.69 7.69
CA GLY A 17 -26.65 -2.81 8.67
C GLY A 17 -26.36 -1.31 8.49
N GLY A 18 -25.47 -0.93 7.55
CA GLY A 18 -25.07 0.46 7.35
C GLY A 18 -24.22 1.04 8.48
N GLU A 19 -23.60 0.18 9.31
CA GLU A 19 -22.69 0.56 10.40
C GLU A 19 -21.30 0.91 9.86
N VAL A 20 -21.20 2.00 9.07
CA VAL A 20 -20.00 2.34 8.28
C VAL A 20 -18.72 2.41 9.11
N ASP A 21 -18.76 3.06 10.29
CA ASP A 21 -17.57 3.21 11.14
C ASP A 21 -17.08 1.87 11.72
N ARG A 22 -18.00 0.96 12.02
CA ARG A 22 -17.66 -0.39 12.48
C ARG A 22 -17.10 -1.22 11.34
N ALA A 23 -17.76 -1.20 10.20
CA ALA A 23 -17.30 -1.87 8.99
C ALA A 23 -15.90 -1.42 8.59
N LEU A 24 -15.62 -0.10 8.67
CA LEU A 24 -14.32 0.47 8.37
C LEU A 24 -13.21 -0.11 9.28
N ARG A 25 -13.43 -0.11 10.58
CA ARG A 25 -12.43 -0.68 11.53
C ARG A 25 -12.17 -2.16 11.25
N LEU A 26 -13.21 -2.94 10.99
CA LEU A 26 -13.09 -4.36 10.68
C LEU A 26 -12.36 -4.58 9.36
N LEU A 27 -12.70 -3.83 8.31
CA LEU A 27 -12.04 -3.92 7.02
C LEU A 27 -10.54 -3.61 7.12
N LEU A 28 -10.16 -2.51 7.78
CA LEU A 28 -8.75 -2.12 7.91
C LEU A 28 -7.94 -3.16 8.70
N ALA A 29 -8.54 -3.83 9.67
CA ALA A 29 -7.90 -4.93 10.41
C ALA A 29 -7.76 -6.20 9.57
N LEU A 30 -8.75 -6.50 8.71
CA LEU A 30 -8.82 -7.72 7.89
C LEU A 30 -8.00 -7.63 6.59
N ALA A 31 -7.93 -6.46 5.97
CA ALA A 31 -7.40 -6.26 4.63
C ALA A 31 -5.96 -6.80 4.46
N PRO A 32 -4.99 -6.57 5.39
CA PRO A 32 -3.64 -7.12 5.25
C PRO A 32 -3.63 -8.66 5.13
N ARG A 33 -4.43 -9.33 5.95
CA ARG A 33 -4.52 -10.79 5.98
C ARG A 33 -5.18 -11.33 4.71
N VAL A 34 -6.24 -10.69 4.25
CA VAL A 34 -6.99 -11.09 3.04
C VAL A 34 -6.11 -10.96 1.80
N ILE A 35 -5.33 -9.89 1.69
CA ILE A 35 -4.36 -9.70 0.61
C ILE A 35 -3.23 -10.74 0.69
N ALA A 36 -2.68 -11.00 1.88
CA ALA A 36 -1.65 -12.04 2.07
C ALA A 36 -2.12 -13.44 1.68
N GLN A 37 -3.43 -13.71 1.73
CA GLN A 37 -4.07 -14.95 1.28
C GLN A 37 -4.37 -14.96 -0.24
N GLY A 38 -4.07 -13.88 -0.97
CA GLY A 38 -4.40 -13.74 -2.39
C GLY A 38 -5.88 -13.51 -2.68
N ARG A 39 -6.70 -13.17 -1.68
CA ARG A 39 -8.15 -12.99 -1.80
C ARG A 39 -8.53 -11.57 -2.22
N TYR A 40 -7.92 -11.11 -3.31
CA TYR A 40 -8.09 -9.75 -3.84
C TYR A 40 -9.55 -9.41 -4.16
N GLN A 41 -10.27 -10.34 -4.77
CA GLN A 41 -11.68 -10.14 -5.15
C GLN A 41 -12.61 -10.03 -3.93
N THR A 42 -12.31 -10.74 -2.83
CA THR A 42 -13.05 -10.61 -1.58
C THR A 42 -12.91 -9.20 -1.02
N LEU A 43 -11.69 -8.67 -0.99
CA LEU A 43 -11.44 -7.31 -0.52
C LEU A 43 -12.13 -6.28 -1.43
N ALA A 44 -12.05 -6.44 -2.76
CA ALA A 44 -12.71 -5.56 -3.71
C ALA A 44 -14.22 -5.53 -3.48
N ALA A 45 -14.87 -6.69 -3.31
CA ALA A 45 -16.31 -6.79 -3.07
C ALA A 45 -16.75 -6.08 -1.77
N TRP A 46 -15.96 -6.15 -0.69
CA TRP A 46 -16.25 -5.39 0.52
C TRP A 46 -16.09 -3.88 0.31
N LEU A 47 -15.02 -3.45 -0.38
CA LEU A 47 -14.76 -2.04 -0.66
C LEU A 47 -15.87 -1.39 -1.50
N GLU A 48 -16.45 -2.12 -2.46
CA GLU A 48 -17.56 -1.62 -3.30
C GLU A 48 -18.84 -1.31 -2.50
N ARG A 49 -18.99 -1.88 -1.31
CA ARG A 49 -20.15 -1.64 -0.43
C ARG A 49 -20.02 -0.39 0.42
N PHE A 50 -18.83 0.25 0.47
CA PHE A 50 -18.65 1.50 1.21
C PHE A 50 -19.17 2.70 0.41
N PRO A 51 -19.83 3.67 1.07
CA PRO A 51 -20.21 4.92 0.42
C PRO A 51 -19.02 5.67 -0.15
N ALA A 52 -19.18 6.34 -1.30
CA ALA A 52 -18.11 7.11 -1.93
C ALA A 52 -17.46 8.15 -1.00
N LEU A 53 -18.24 8.74 -0.11
CA LEU A 53 -17.74 9.72 0.89
C LEU A 53 -16.74 9.09 1.87
N SER A 54 -16.83 7.79 2.13
CA SER A 54 -15.88 7.09 3.01
C SER A 54 -14.46 7.12 2.46
N PHE A 55 -14.30 7.02 1.14
CA PHE A 55 -12.99 7.09 0.46
C PHE A 55 -12.34 8.48 0.57
N GLN A 56 -13.15 9.54 0.64
CA GLN A 56 -12.64 10.90 0.82
C GLN A 56 -12.17 11.14 2.27
N ARG A 57 -12.86 10.54 3.24
CA ARG A 57 -12.57 10.71 4.68
C ARG A 57 -11.49 9.77 5.19
N THR A 58 -11.32 8.63 4.53
CA THR A 58 -10.40 7.57 4.94
C THR A 58 -9.56 7.13 3.73
N PRO A 59 -8.43 7.82 3.47
CA PRO A 59 -7.56 7.51 2.33
C PRO A 59 -7.03 6.08 2.32
N GLN A 60 -6.95 5.43 3.48
CA GLN A 60 -6.58 4.01 3.60
C GLN A 60 -7.51 3.10 2.77
N LEU A 61 -8.79 3.48 2.57
CA LEU A 61 -9.69 2.73 1.69
C LEU A 61 -9.24 2.80 0.23
N GLN A 62 -8.70 3.95 -0.22
CA GLN A 62 -8.13 4.07 -1.57
C GLN A 62 -6.89 3.17 -1.71
N TYR A 63 -5.99 3.17 -0.71
CA TYR A 63 -4.85 2.28 -0.69
C TYR A 63 -5.27 0.80 -0.83
N TRP A 64 -6.23 0.34 -0.03
CA TRP A 64 -6.70 -1.05 -0.10
C TRP A 64 -7.43 -1.37 -1.40
N ARG A 65 -8.11 -0.40 -2.01
CA ARG A 65 -8.69 -0.55 -3.34
C ARG A 65 -7.60 -0.74 -4.40
N GLY A 66 -6.55 0.05 -4.36
CA GLY A 66 -5.36 -0.13 -5.18
C GLY A 66 -4.76 -1.51 -5.01
N MET A 67 -4.56 -1.97 -3.76
CA MET A 67 -4.05 -3.31 -3.47
C MET A 67 -4.93 -4.41 -4.05
N SER A 68 -6.25 -4.28 -3.97
CA SER A 68 -7.18 -5.29 -4.48
C SER A 68 -7.20 -5.37 -6.01
N ARG A 69 -6.89 -4.28 -6.70
CA ARG A 69 -6.90 -4.16 -8.16
C ARG A 69 -5.55 -4.47 -8.81
N LEU A 70 -4.45 -4.28 -8.08
CA LEU A 70 -3.09 -4.34 -8.60
C LEU A 70 -2.80 -5.55 -9.52
N PRO A 71 -3.25 -6.79 -9.22
CA PRO A 71 -3.01 -7.94 -10.08
C PRO A 71 -3.83 -7.97 -11.38
N PHE A 72 -4.91 -7.18 -11.47
CA PHE A 72 -5.90 -7.27 -12.56
C PHE A 72 -5.98 -5.98 -13.39
N ASP A 73 -5.85 -4.85 -12.74
CA ASP A 73 -5.92 -3.51 -13.35
C ASP A 73 -4.89 -2.57 -12.70
N PRO A 74 -3.61 -2.71 -13.07
CA PRO A 74 -2.55 -1.89 -12.48
C PRO A 74 -2.68 -0.40 -12.84
N ALA A 75 -3.35 -0.03 -13.93
CA ALA A 75 -3.53 1.37 -14.30
C ALA A 75 -4.49 2.09 -13.34
N ASP A 76 -5.64 1.51 -13.06
CA ASP A 76 -6.59 2.03 -12.07
C ASP A 76 -6.03 1.93 -10.65
N SER A 77 -5.29 0.86 -10.35
CA SER A 77 -4.58 0.68 -9.08
C SER A 77 -3.59 1.82 -8.82
N ARG A 78 -2.85 2.26 -9.84
CA ARG A 78 -1.92 3.39 -9.76
C ARG A 78 -2.63 4.68 -9.34
N ALA A 79 -3.79 4.99 -9.95
CA ALA A 79 -4.57 6.16 -9.58
C ALA A 79 -5.10 6.10 -8.13
N ASP A 80 -5.47 4.90 -7.66
CA ASP A 80 -5.88 4.70 -6.27
C ASP A 80 -4.72 4.96 -5.29
N PHE A 81 -3.51 4.46 -5.57
CA PHE A 81 -2.33 4.71 -4.72
C PHE A 81 -1.89 6.17 -4.73
N GLU A 82 -1.93 6.84 -5.89
CA GLU A 82 -1.63 8.26 -6.00
C GLU A 82 -2.60 9.10 -5.16
N GLY A 83 -3.90 8.84 -5.27
CA GLY A 83 -4.92 9.51 -4.46
C GLY A 83 -4.73 9.28 -2.97
N ALA A 84 -4.45 8.04 -2.55
CA ALA A 84 -4.17 7.70 -1.16
C ALA A 84 -2.92 8.43 -0.64
N PHE A 85 -1.84 8.42 -1.42
CA PHE A 85 -0.57 9.06 -1.07
C PHE A 85 -0.74 10.56 -0.80
N HIS A 86 -1.38 11.28 -1.72
CA HIS A 86 -1.59 12.72 -1.57
C HIS A 86 -2.49 13.04 -0.37
N ALA A 87 -3.60 12.33 -0.20
CA ALA A 87 -4.51 12.56 0.90
C ALA A 87 -3.89 12.24 2.27
N LEU A 88 -3.10 11.16 2.38
CA LEU A 88 -2.40 10.80 3.62
C LEU A 88 -1.29 11.81 3.95
N ARG A 89 -0.58 12.32 2.94
CA ARG A 89 0.40 13.41 3.16
C ARG A 89 -0.21 14.69 3.67
N GLU A 90 -1.42 15.03 3.24
CA GLU A 90 -2.15 16.21 3.71
C GLU A 90 -2.64 16.04 5.15
N GLN A 91 -3.08 14.83 5.53
CA GLN A 91 -3.53 14.53 6.90
C GLN A 91 -2.37 14.40 7.89
N ASP A 92 -1.23 13.92 7.43
CA ASP A 92 0.05 13.81 8.16
C ASP A 92 0.00 13.02 9.48
N ASP A 93 -0.93 12.11 9.61
CA ASP A 93 -1.14 11.30 10.83
C ASP A 93 -0.85 9.80 10.66
N ASP A 94 -0.54 9.35 9.42
CA ASP A 94 -0.26 7.95 9.08
C ASP A 94 0.99 7.79 8.20
N PRO A 95 2.21 7.89 8.77
CA PRO A 95 3.44 7.69 8.01
C PRO A 95 3.53 6.32 7.32
N ALA A 96 3.01 5.27 7.95
CA ALA A 96 2.99 3.93 7.35
C ALA A 96 2.15 3.91 6.06
N GLY A 97 0.95 4.47 6.11
CA GLY A 97 0.07 4.60 4.95
C GLY A 97 0.69 5.43 3.82
N ILE A 98 1.41 6.52 4.15
CA ILE A 98 2.13 7.33 3.15
C ILE A 98 3.17 6.49 2.42
N PHE A 99 4.06 5.82 3.15
CA PHE A 99 5.10 4.97 2.57
C PHE A 99 4.54 3.80 1.77
N GLN A 100 3.51 3.14 2.28
CA GLN A 100 2.88 2.02 1.60
C GLN A 100 2.16 2.44 0.33
N SER A 101 1.52 3.61 0.31
CA SER A 101 0.86 4.16 -0.89
C SER A 101 1.90 4.55 -1.95
N TRP A 102 3.04 5.14 -1.52
CA TRP A 102 4.17 5.39 -2.40
C TRP A 102 4.67 4.09 -3.06
N ALA A 103 4.94 3.05 -2.28
CA ALA A 103 5.40 1.77 -2.79
C ALA A 103 4.38 1.13 -3.75
N GLY A 104 3.09 1.19 -3.40
CA GLY A 104 2.01 0.70 -4.26
C GLY A 104 1.94 1.40 -5.62
N PHE A 105 2.13 2.73 -5.64
CA PHE A 105 2.19 3.49 -6.90
C PHE A 105 3.36 3.03 -7.78
N VAL A 106 4.55 2.88 -7.19
CA VAL A 106 5.74 2.40 -7.91
C VAL A 106 5.50 1.00 -8.47
N ASP A 107 5.01 0.08 -7.65
CA ASP A 107 4.69 -1.28 -8.06
C ASP A 107 3.71 -1.28 -9.25
N ALA A 108 2.62 -0.51 -9.16
CA ALA A 108 1.62 -0.39 -10.22
C ALA A 108 2.22 0.20 -11.52
N THR A 109 3.09 1.21 -11.41
CA THR A 109 3.77 1.82 -12.56
C THR A 109 4.67 0.82 -13.27
N LEU A 110 5.38 -0.03 -12.52
CA LEU A 110 6.22 -1.08 -13.09
C LEU A 110 5.41 -2.15 -13.84
N PHE A 111 4.21 -2.47 -13.37
CA PHE A 111 3.31 -3.40 -14.06
C PHE A 111 2.72 -2.83 -15.37
N VAL A 112 2.50 -1.52 -15.44
CA VAL A 112 2.00 -0.85 -16.66
C VAL A 112 3.07 -0.72 -17.75
N ALA A 113 4.36 -0.77 -17.39
CA ALA A 113 5.55 -0.87 -18.26
C ALA A 113 5.77 0.24 -19.34
N ASN A 114 4.93 1.27 -19.41
CA ASN A 114 5.00 2.26 -20.51
C ASN A 114 5.26 3.70 -20.07
N GLU A 115 5.33 4.02 -18.76
CA GLU A 115 5.31 5.40 -18.30
C GLU A 115 6.31 5.65 -17.16
N PHE A 116 7.57 5.27 -17.36
CA PHE A 116 8.63 5.45 -16.36
C PHE A 116 8.99 6.91 -16.05
N ALA A 117 8.57 7.86 -16.90
CA ALA A 117 8.83 9.29 -16.67
C ALA A 117 8.24 9.81 -15.34
N TYR A 118 7.17 9.20 -14.85
CA TYR A 118 6.59 9.54 -13.55
C TYR A 118 7.50 9.16 -12.37
N LEU A 119 8.38 8.17 -12.53
CA LEU A 119 9.23 7.68 -11.44
C LEU A 119 10.24 8.73 -10.95
N ASP A 120 10.67 9.68 -11.79
CA ASP A 120 11.58 10.74 -11.35
C ASP A 120 11.01 11.54 -10.18
N HIS A 121 9.75 11.93 -10.29
CA HIS A 121 9.07 12.68 -9.23
C HIS A 121 8.84 11.82 -7.98
N TRP A 122 8.41 10.59 -8.15
CA TRP A 122 8.17 9.68 -7.04
C TRP A 122 9.44 9.27 -6.30
N ILE A 123 10.56 9.11 -7.00
CA ILE A 123 11.87 8.91 -6.38
C ILE A 123 12.24 10.11 -5.51
N ALA A 124 12.09 11.35 -6.03
CA ALA A 124 12.36 12.56 -5.27
C ALA A 124 11.42 12.74 -4.06
N ASP A 125 10.14 12.38 -4.22
CA ASP A 125 9.18 12.38 -3.11
C ASP A 125 9.59 11.43 -1.99
N LEU A 126 10.05 10.21 -2.31
CA LEU A 126 10.53 9.28 -1.29
C LEU A 126 11.76 9.81 -0.57
N GLU A 127 12.69 10.42 -1.30
CA GLU A 127 13.88 11.02 -0.68
C GLU A 127 13.51 12.08 0.36
N THR A 128 12.53 12.92 0.02
CA THR A 128 11.99 13.93 0.93
C THR A 128 11.26 13.28 2.13
N LEU A 129 10.53 12.19 1.91
CA LEU A 129 9.85 11.47 2.98
C LEU A 129 10.83 10.83 3.96
N VAL A 130 11.90 10.23 3.47
CA VAL A 130 12.94 9.62 4.33
C VAL A 130 13.71 10.67 5.13
N GLU A 131 13.90 11.87 4.60
CA GLU A 131 14.46 12.99 5.35
C GLU A 131 13.52 13.46 6.48
N ARG A 132 12.22 13.47 6.20
CA ARG A 132 11.19 13.84 7.18
C ARG A 132 10.95 12.76 8.24
N PHE A 133 10.95 11.50 7.83
CA PHE A 133 10.73 10.33 8.67
C PHE A 133 11.94 9.40 8.57
N PRO A 134 13.06 9.73 9.25
CA PRO A 134 14.31 8.96 9.17
C PRO A 134 14.19 7.53 9.70
N ASP A 135 13.28 7.33 10.66
CA ASP A 135 12.90 6.02 11.18
C ASP A 135 11.61 5.55 10.51
N PHE A 136 11.67 4.43 9.81
CA PHE A 136 10.46 3.84 9.23
C PHE A 136 9.48 3.40 10.32
N PRO A 137 8.17 3.48 10.09
CA PRO A 137 7.15 3.14 11.08
C PRO A 137 7.26 1.70 11.60
N ASP A 138 7.66 0.79 10.72
CA ASP A 138 7.87 -0.62 11.03
C ASP A 138 8.80 -1.28 10.00
N PRO A 139 9.43 -2.42 10.35
CA PRO A 139 10.38 -3.10 9.46
C PRO A 139 9.77 -3.64 8.15
N MET A 140 8.48 -3.97 8.16
CA MET A 140 7.80 -4.49 6.95
C MET A 140 7.58 -3.36 5.94
N THR A 141 7.18 -2.19 6.41
CA THR A 141 7.07 -0.98 5.58
C THR A 141 8.43 -0.60 5.00
N GLU A 142 9.51 -0.62 5.80
CA GLU A 142 10.87 -0.37 5.31
C GLU A 142 11.27 -1.36 4.22
N ALA A 143 11.08 -2.66 4.46
CA ALA A 143 11.43 -3.71 3.51
C ALA A 143 10.70 -3.54 2.17
N ARG A 144 9.41 -3.25 2.21
CA ARG A 144 8.60 -3.02 1.02
C ARG A 144 9.06 -1.79 0.24
N VAL A 145 9.22 -0.67 0.91
CA VAL A 145 9.68 0.58 0.28
C VAL A 145 11.07 0.40 -0.34
N ALA A 146 11.98 -0.26 0.38
CA ALA A 146 13.32 -0.52 -0.12
C ALA A 146 13.31 -1.41 -1.37
N ALA A 147 12.45 -2.44 -1.40
CA ALA A 147 12.30 -3.29 -2.58
C ALA A 147 11.75 -2.51 -3.77
N SER A 148 10.65 -1.77 -3.60
CA SER A 148 10.04 -0.96 -4.67
C SER A 148 11.01 0.11 -5.18
N MET A 149 11.75 0.80 -4.28
CA MET A 149 12.76 1.79 -4.67
C MET A 149 13.91 1.15 -5.44
N THR A 150 14.41 0.01 -4.98
CA THR A 150 15.50 -0.68 -5.68
C THR A 150 15.09 -1.04 -7.11
N ILE A 151 13.90 -1.58 -7.29
CA ILE A 151 13.39 -1.95 -8.61
C ILE A 151 13.20 -0.70 -9.49
N ALA A 152 12.61 0.38 -8.93
CA ALA A 152 12.45 1.64 -9.65
C ALA A 152 13.80 2.20 -10.12
N LEU A 153 14.83 2.19 -9.28
CA LEU A 153 16.17 2.65 -9.62
C LEU A 153 16.83 1.77 -10.68
N VAL A 154 16.75 0.46 -10.56
CA VAL A 154 17.32 -0.49 -11.54
C VAL A 154 16.75 -0.24 -12.94
N PHE A 155 15.44 -0.02 -13.05
CA PHE A 155 14.78 0.14 -14.35
C PHE A 155 14.86 1.57 -14.91
N HIS A 156 14.90 2.59 -14.05
CA HIS A 156 14.77 3.98 -14.47
C HIS A 156 16.00 4.86 -14.21
N ARG A 157 16.72 4.63 -13.11
CA ARG A 157 17.88 5.43 -12.67
C ARG A 157 19.05 4.53 -12.23
N PRO A 158 19.61 3.67 -13.11
CA PRO A 158 20.66 2.71 -12.73
C PRO A 158 21.95 3.36 -12.22
N ASP A 159 22.19 4.64 -12.56
CA ASP A 159 23.35 5.42 -12.08
C ASP A 159 23.09 6.16 -10.76
N HIS A 160 21.97 5.89 -10.11
CA HIS A 160 21.61 6.59 -8.87
C HIS A 160 22.59 6.27 -7.73
N PRO A 161 23.15 7.29 -7.03
CA PRO A 161 24.24 7.10 -6.06
C PRO A 161 23.86 6.24 -4.84
N ARG A 162 22.56 6.08 -4.54
CA ARG A 162 22.07 5.30 -3.40
C ARG A 162 21.45 3.95 -3.79
N ILE A 163 21.65 3.49 -5.04
CA ILE A 163 21.05 2.23 -5.51
C ILE A 163 21.49 1.03 -4.66
N ASP A 164 22.78 0.92 -4.36
CA ASP A 164 23.32 -0.16 -3.55
C ASP A 164 22.81 -0.13 -2.10
N GLN A 165 22.65 1.07 -1.54
CA GLN A 165 22.09 1.25 -0.20
C GLN A 165 20.63 0.77 -0.12
N TRP A 166 19.81 1.06 -1.13
CA TRP A 166 18.44 0.59 -1.19
C TRP A 166 18.36 -0.91 -1.42
N ALA A 167 19.22 -1.47 -2.27
CA ALA A 167 19.31 -2.90 -2.50
C ALA A 167 19.70 -3.67 -1.22
N GLU A 168 20.65 -3.15 -0.44
CA GLU A 168 21.03 -3.73 0.85
C GLU A 168 19.88 -3.72 1.86
N ARG A 169 19.16 -2.59 2.00
CA ARG A 169 17.96 -2.49 2.85
C ARG A 169 16.89 -3.52 2.44
N ALA A 170 16.63 -3.64 1.14
CA ALA A 170 15.68 -4.63 0.61
C ALA A 170 16.11 -6.07 0.96
N ALA A 171 17.39 -6.40 0.81
CA ALA A 171 17.91 -7.72 1.14
C ALA A 171 17.81 -8.05 2.64
N VAL A 172 18.11 -7.08 3.51
CA VAL A 172 17.96 -7.22 4.97
C VAL A 172 16.50 -7.47 5.33
N GLY A 173 15.58 -6.68 4.78
CA GLY A 173 14.15 -6.85 5.00
C GLY A 173 13.63 -8.21 4.54
N ALA A 174 14.04 -8.67 3.36
CA ALA A 174 13.68 -9.99 2.82
C ALA A 174 14.20 -11.13 3.72
N ALA A 175 15.44 -11.04 4.22
CA ALA A 175 16.01 -12.02 5.14
C ALA A 175 15.25 -12.09 6.47
N ALA A 176 14.85 -10.95 7.03
CA ALA A 176 14.06 -10.89 8.27
C ALA A 176 12.67 -11.52 8.12
N MET A 177 12.03 -11.36 6.96
CA MET A 177 10.73 -11.99 6.68
C MET A 177 10.83 -13.49 6.44
N ALA A 178 11.96 -13.97 5.90
CA ALA A 178 12.17 -15.41 5.67
C ALA A 178 12.43 -16.21 6.96
N HIS A 179 12.89 -15.53 8.02
CA HIS A 179 13.24 -16.16 9.30
C HIS A 179 12.58 -15.37 10.46
N PRO A 180 11.24 -15.39 10.58
CA PRO A 180 10.59 -14.78 11.73
C PRO A 180 11.00 -15.54 13.00
N ASN A 181 11.63 -14.83 13.95
CA ASN A 181 12.01 -15.39 15.27
C ASN A 181 10.77 -15.75 16.10
#